data_0473067936f09eca4a969f446e561a5d
#
_entry.id   0473067936f09eca4a969f446e561a5d
#
_cell.length_a   1.000
_cell.length_b   1.000
_cell.length_c   1.000
_cell.angle_alpha   90.00
_cell.angle_beta   90.00
_cell.angle_gamma   90.00
#
_symmetry.space_group_name_H-M   'P 1'
#
loop_
_entity.id
_entity.type
_entity.pdbx_description
1 polymer ?
#
loop_
_entity_poly.entity_id
_entity_poly.type
_entity_poly.pdbx_seq_one_letter_code
_entity_poly.pdbx_strand_id
1 'polypeptide(L)'
;MIDIIRELIKDKSVLILGYGREGRSSWQRIKEAGGYRQIAIADMNQVQTEEGHPARLICGPDYQKCLDDFDVVFKSPGIVLEKDIHDYRCEIVSQTELFFRRFGRQCIGITG
;
A
#
# COMPACT_ATOMS: atom_id res chain seq x y z
N MET A 1 9.27 9.56 6.93
CA MET A 1 8.23 8.72 6.28
C MET A 1 8.49 8.53 4.78
N ILE A 2 8.74 9.60 4.04
CA ILE A 2 8.98 9.50 2.59
C ILE A 2 10.22 8.68 2.25
N ASP A 3 11.28 8.81 3.03
CA ASP A 3 12.51 8.04 2.78
C ASP A 3 12.30 6.54 2.92
N ILE A 4 11.51 6.13 3.90
CA ILE A 4 11.18 4.71 4.11
C ILE A 4 10.36 4.19 2.94
N ILE A 5 9.37 4.96 2.50
CA ILE A 5 8.52 4.57 1.37
C ILE A 5 9.37 4.49 0.10
N ARG A 6 10.25 5.45 -0.13
CA ARG A 6 11.10 5.44 -1.32
C ARG A 6 11.96 4.18 -1.39
N GLU A 7 12.60 3.78 -0.29
CA GLU A 7 13.38 2.56 -0.26
C GLU A 7 12.53 1.33 -0.48
N LEU A 8 11.33 1.32 0.10
CA LEU A 8 10.42 0.19 0.01
C LEU A 8 9.92 -0.05 -1.42
N ILE A 9 9.65 1.02 -2.16
CA ILE A 9 9.00 0.93 -3.47
C ILE A 9 9.95 1.09 -4.66
N LYS A 10 11.21 1.42 -4.42
CA LYS A 10 12.18 1.66 -5.50
C LYS A 10 12.28 0.45 -6.44
N ASP A 11 12.00 0.69 -7.72
CA ASP A 11 11.99 -0.34 -8.77
C ASP A 11 11.03 -1.49 -8.49
N LYS A 12 10.00 -1.25 -7.70
CA LYS A 12 9.02 -2.26 -7.31
C LYS A 12 7.66 -2.03 -7.94
N SER A 13 6.93 -3.12 -8.11
CA SER A 13 5.51 -3.06 -8.49
C SER A 13 4.70 -2.84 -7.22
N VAL A 14 3.91 -1.78 -7.20
CA VAL A 14 3.19 -1.33 -6.00
C VAL A 14 1.69 -1.43 -6.20
N LEU A 15 1.00 -1.96 -5.20
CA LEU A 15 -0.45 -2.03 -5.19
C LEU A 15 -0.98 -1.28 -3.97
N ILE A 16 -1.98 -0.44 -4.20
CA ILE A 16 -2.75 0.17 -3.11
C ILE A 16 -4.02 -0.65 -2.95
N LEU A 17 -4.15 -1.35 -1.83
CA LEU A 17 -5.29 -2.20 -1.55
C LEU A 17 -6.32 -1.44 -0.75
N GLY A 18 -7.41 -1.08 -1.40
CA GLY A 18 -8.43 -0.22 -0.83
C GLY A 18 -8.13 1.25 -1.09
N TYR A 19 -9.01 1.93 -1.81
CA TYR A 19 -8.79 3.33 -2.20
C TYR A 19 -9.81 4.26 -1.54
N GLY A 20 -9.97 4.12 -0.22
CA GLY A 20 -10.67 5.08 0.60
C GLY A 20 -9.72 6.17 1.06
N ARG A 21 -9.98 6.73 2.24
CA ARG A 21 -9.15 7.82 2.79
C ARG A 21 -7.69 7.38 2.94
N GLU A 22 -7.46 6.20 3.51
CA GLU A 22 -6.11 5.68 3.72
C GLU A 22 -5.40 5.38 2.39
N GLY A 23 -6.11 4.81 1.43
CA GLY A 23 -5.53 4.52 0.13
C GLY A 23 -5.13 5.78 -0.61
N ARG A 24 -5.96 6.81 -0.54
CA ARG A 24 -5.64 8.11 -1.16
C ARG A 24 -4.42 8.75 -0.50
N SER A 25 -4.34 8.64 0.81
CA SER A 25 -3.20 9.13 1.58
C SER A 25 -1.92 8.37 1.21
N SER A 26 -2.03 7.05 1.07
CA SER A 26 -0.91 6.22 0.61
C SER A 26 -0.42 6.65 -0.77
N TRP A 27 -1.35 6.91 -1.68
CA TRP A 27 -0.98 7.38 -3.03
C TRP A 27 -0.21 8.70 -2.98
N GLN A 28 -0.65 9.65 -2.15
CA GLN A 28 0.04 10.92 -2.03
C GLN A 28 1.50 10.73 -1.60
N ARG A 29 1.74 9.84 -0.67
CA ARG A 29 3.08 9.55 -0.19
C ARG A 29 3.91 8.78 -1.22
N ILE A 30 3.30 7.83 -1.91
CA ILE A 30 3.97 7.07 -2.98
C ILE A 30 4.36 8.00 -4.13
N LYS A 31 3.44 8.87 -4.52
CA LYS A 31 3.66 9.85 -5.58
C LYS A 31 4.82 10.78 -5.21
N GLU A 32 4.84 11.25 -3.99
CA GLU A 32 5.88 12.15 -3.50
C GLU A 32 7.24 11.46 -3.42
N ALA A 33 7.27 10.21 -2.99
CA ALA A 33 8.50 9.42 -2.93
C ALA A 33 9.03 9.08 -4.32
N GLY A 34 8.16 8.66 -5.21
CA GLY A 34 8.55 8.26 -6.56
C GLY A 34 9.41 7.00 -6.60
N GLY A 35 9.92 6.68 -7.77
CA GLY A 35 10.86 5.57 -7.95
C GLY A 35 10.22 4.19 -8.12
N TYR A 36 8.92 4.06 -7.99
CA TYR A 36 8.22 2.79 -8.23
C TYR A 36 8.27 2.42 -9.72
N ARG A 37 8.22 1.12 -10.01
CA ARG A 37 8.21 0.64 -11.38
C ARG A 37 6.81 0.71 -11.99
N GLN A 38 5.81 0.31 -11.24
CA GLN A 38 4.40 0.43 -11.65
C GLN A 38 3.53 0.56 -10.43
N ILE A 39 2.33 1.09 -10.63
CA ILE A 39 1.37 1.33 -9.57
C ILE A 39 -0.01 0.86 -9.99
N ALA A 40 -0.75 0.25 -9.06
CA ALA A 40 -2.12 -0.17 -9.28
C ALA A 40 -2.94 0.09 -8.02
N ILE A 41 -4.24 0.17 -8.19
CA ILE A 41 -5.21 0.33 -7.10
C ILE A 41 -6.21 -0.81 -7.20
N ALA A 42 -6.40 -1.53 -6.11
CA ALA A 42 -7.39 -2.60 -6.03
C ALA A 42 -8.45 -2.26 -4.98
N ASP A 43 -9.72 -2.38 -5.33
CA ASP A 43 -10.82 -2.08 -4.43
C ASP A 43 -12.03 -2.92 -4.83
N MET A 44 -12.82 -3.33 -3.83
CA MET A 44 -14.06 -4.06 -4.09
C MET A 44 -15.04 -3.21 -4.89
N ASN A 45 -15.09 -1.93 -4.60
CA ASN A 45 -15.97 -0.98 -5.25
C ASN A 45 -15.26 -0.30 -6.40
N GLN A 46 -16.04 0.22 -7.35
CA GLN A 46 -15.49 1.04 -8.41
C GLN A 46 -14.97 2.35 -7.81
N VAL A 47 -13.73 2.68 -8.08
CA VAL A 47 -13.11 3.90 -7.57
C VAL A 47 -12.85 4.88 -8.70
N GLN A 48 -12.84 6.16 -8.36
CA GLN A 48 -12.55 7.22 -9.30
C GLN A 48 -11.21 7.84 -8.97
N THR A 49 -10.40 8.05 -9.98
CA THR A 49 -9.10 8.68 -9.85
C THR A 49 -9.07 9.96 -10.70
N GLU A 50 -8.09 10.79 -10.42
CA GLU A 50 -7.89 12.00 -11.20
C GLU A 50 -7.52 11.66 -12.65
N GLU A 51 -7.85 12.56 -13.56
CA GLU A 51 -7.47 12.42 -14.96
C GLU A 51 -5.94 12.33 -15.04
N GLY A 52 -5.47 11.38 -15.84
CA GLY A 52 -4.02 11.17 -15.97
C GLY A 52 -3.37 10.40 -14.83
N HIS A 53 -4.15 9.86 -13.92
CA HIS A 53 -3.62 9.04 -12.83
C HIS A 53 -2.92 7.81 -13.39
N PRO A 54 -1.67 7.53 -12.99
CA PRO A 54 -0.90 6.45 -13.58
C PRO A 54 -1.32 5.05 -13.12
N ALA A 55 -2.14 4.94 -12.08
CA ALA A 55 -2.47 3.65 -11.50
C ALA A 55 -3.44 2.86 -12.37
N ARG A 56 -3.17 1.58 -12.50
CA ARG A 56 -4.11 0.62 -13.08
C ARG A 56 -5.18 0.32 -12.04
N LEU A 57 -6.45 0.28 -12.45
CA LEU A 57 -7.57 0.02 -11.54
C LEU A 57 -7.98 -1.45 -11.62
N ILE A 58 -8.07 -2.10 -10.46
CA ILE A 58 -8.50 -3.49 -10.32
C ILE A 58 -9.67 -3.49 -9.35
N CYS A 59 -10.88 -3.49 -9.90
CA CYS A 59 -12.11 -3.37 -9.09
C CYS A 59 -12.96 -4.62 -9.20
N GLY A 60 -13.78 -4.87 -8.18
CA GLY A 60 -14.72 -5.98 -8.17
C GLY A 60 -14.43 -7.00 -7.08
N PRO A 61 -15.20 -8.10 -7.03
CA PRO A 61 -15.09 -9.07 -5.93
C PRO A 61 -13.75 -9.81 -5.87
N ASP A 62 -13.03 -9.89 -6.97
CA ASP A 62 -11.74 -10.57 -7.02
C ASP A 62 -10.54 -9.63 -6.83
N TYR A 63 -10.78 -8.46 -6.28
CA TYR A 63 -9.77 -7.42 -6.16
C TYR A 63 -8.53 -7.83 -5.34
N GLN A 64 -8.65 -8.85 -4.46
CA GLN A 64 -7.50 -9.32 -3.67
C GLN A 64 -6.70 -10.44 -4.33
N LYS A 65 -7.16 -10.97 -5.45
CA LYS A 65 -6.48 -12.10 -6.10
C LYS A 65 -5.20 -11.70 -6.81
N CYS A 66 -4.99 -10.43 -7.02
CA CYS A 66 -3.81 -9.92 -7.72
C CYS A 66 -2.64 -9.58 -6.81
N LEU A 67 -2.75 -9.79 -5.50
CA LEU A 67 -1.72 -9.33 -4.57
C LEU A 67 -0.32 -9.86 -4.90
N ASP A 68 -0.20 -11.13 -5.22
CA ASP A 68 1.10 -11.75 -5.51
C ASP A 68 1.68 -11.33 -6.86
N ASP A 69 0.94 -10.57 -7.66
CA ASP A 69 1.46 -9.97 -8.89
C ASP A 69 2.28 -8.71 -8.61
N PHE A 70 2.29 -8.27 -7.37
CA PHE A 70 2.99 -7.05 -6.96
C PHE A 70 4.06 -7.38 -5.92
N ASP A 71 5.04 -6.49 -5.82
CA ASP A 71 6.12 -6.64 -4.85
C ASP A 71 5.74 -6.09 -3.48
N VAL A 72 5.02 -4.97 -3.48
CA VAL A 72 4.62 -4.26 -2.25
C VAL A 72 3.15 -3.91 -2.32
N VAL A 73 2.42 -4.18 -1.25
CA VAL A 73 1.00 -3.87 -1.14
C VAL A 73 0.78 -2.93 0.05
N PHE A 74 0.20 -1.77 -0.22
CA PHE A 74 -0.21 -0.83 0.82
C PHE A 74 -1.67 -1.09 1.16
N LYS A 75 -1.91 -1.73 2.28
CA LYS A 75 -3.23 -2.17 2.70
C LYS A 75 -3.88 -1.15 3.62
N SER A 76 -5.14 -0.83 3.37
CA SER A 76 -5.93 -0.01 4.28
C SER A 76 -6.34 -0.83 5.50
N PRO A 77 -6.40 -0.22 6.70
CA PRO A 77 -6.70 -0.96 7.94
C PRO A 77 -8.03 -1.68 7.95
N GLY A 78 -9.03 -1.14 7.25
CA GLY A 78 -10.36 -1.73 7.24
C GLY A 78 -10.52 -2.95 6.35
N ILE A 79 -9.51 -3.30 5.56
CA ILE A 79 -9.59 -4.43 4.65
C ILE A 79 -9.08 -5.68 5.33
N VAL A 80 -9.91 -6.73 5.29
CA VAL A 80 -9.53 -8.05 5.82
C VAL A 80 -9.00 -8.89 4.66
N LEU A 81 -7.79 -9.43 4.82
CA LEU A 81 -7.18 -10.28 3.82
C LEU A 81 -7.88 -11.63 3.73
N GLU A 82 -7.99 -12.17 2.52
CA GLU A 82 -8.63 -13.47 2.30
C GLU A 82 -7.79 -14.61 2.85
N LYS A 83 -6.48 -14.45 2.90
CA LYS A 83 -5.55 -15.44 3.44
C LYS A 83 -4.73 -14.82 4.57
N ASP A 84 -4.02 -15.67 5.30
CA ASP A 84 -3.06 -15.20 6.29
C ASP A 84 -2.00 -14.33 5.60
N ILE A 85 -1.55 -13.29 6.28
CA ILE A 85 -0.56 -12.37 5.73
C ILE A 85 0.73 -13.09 5.31
N HIS A 86 1.06 -14.20 5.98
CA HIS A 86 2.25 -14.99 5.68
C HIS A 86 2.10 -15.87 4.44
N ASP A 87 0.87 -16.03 3.94
CA ASP A 87 0.60 -16.83 2.73
C ASP A 87 0.83 -16.06 1.44
N TYR A 88 1.11 -14.76 1.53
CA TYR A 88 1.37 -13.92 0.38
C TYR A 88 2.87 -13.77 0.15
N ARG A 89 3.27 -13.73 -1.13
CA ARG A 89 4.67 -13.50 -1.50
C ARG A 89 5.06 -12.03 -1.42
N CYS A 90 4.09 -11.15 -1.63
CA CYS A 90 4.31 -9.71 -1.59
C CYS A 90 4.51 -9.23 -0.16
N GLU A 91 5.16 -8.10 -0.02
CA GLU A 91 5.26 -7.43 1.27
C GLU A 91 4.02 -6.58 1.48
N ILE A 92 3.26 -6.86 2.53
CA ILE A 92 2.03 -6.14 2.84
C ILE A 92 2.30 -5.18 3.99
N VAL A 93 2.09 -3.90 3.75
CA VAL A 93 2.36 -2.86 4.74
C VAL A 93 1.16 -1.94 4.90
N SER A 94 1.14 -1.20 5.98
CA SER A 94 0.17 -0.12 6.21
C SER A 94 0.93 1.13 6.59
N GLN A 95 0.28 2.29 6.51
CA GLN A 95 0.91 3.54 6.94
C GLN A 95 1.27 3.50 8.41
N THR A 96 0.42 2.91 9.22
CA THR A 96 0.69 2.76 10.66
C THR A 96 1.95 1.94 10.90
N GLU A 97 2.10 0.82 10.20
CA GLU A 97 3.30 0.00 10.30
C GLU A 97 4.55 0.77 9.90
N LEU A 98 4.48 1.51 8.80
CA LEU A 98 5.61 2.31 8.33
C LEU A 98 5.97 3.41 9.34
N PHE A 99 4.96 4.01 9.95
CA PHE A 99 5.17 5.00 11.00
C PHE A 99 5.95 4.39 12.17
N PHE A 100 5.57 3.20 12.61
CA PHE A 100 6.28 2.53 13.69
C PHE A 100 7.69 2.13 13.31
N ARG A 101 7.95 1.74 12.07
CA ARG A 101 9.31 1.49 11.59
C ARG A 101 10.18 2.74 11.72
N ARG A 102 9.61 3.89 11.37
CA ARG A 102 10.32 5.17 11.39
C ARG A 102 10.68 5.60 12.80
N PHE A 103 9.74 5.47 13.73
CA PHE A 103 9.86 6.00 15.08
C PHE A 103 9.99 4.92 16.16
N GLY A 104 10.08 3.67 15.78
CA GLY A 104 10.06 2.56 16.72
C GLY A 104 11.10 2.66 17.82
N ARG A 105 12.31 3.02 17.49
CA ARG A 105 13.39 3.17 18.47
C ARG A 105 13.12 4.30 19.45
N GLN A 106 12.49 5.35 18.99
CA GLN A 106 12.18 6.51 19.81
C GLN A 106 10.99 6.26 20.71
N CYS A 107 10.15 5.30 20.34
CA CYS A 107 8.94 4.99 21.08
C CYS A 107 9.07 3.81 22.03
N ILE A 108 10.23 3.20 22.10
CA ILE A 108 10.43 1.98 22.88
C ILE A 108 10.04 2.12 24.34
N GLY A 109 10.28 3.22 24.95
CA GLY A 109 9.93 3.45 26.34
C GLY A 109 8.48 3.82 26.58
N ILE A 110 7.71 4.02 25.53
CA ILE A 110 6.36 4.57 25.60
C ILE A 110 5.30 3.49 25.53
N THR A 111 5.62 2.40 24.89
CA THR A 111 4.69 1.30 24.65
C THR A 111 4.53 0.43 25.88
N GLY A 112 4.27 1.03 26.94
CA GLY A 112 4.04 0.28 28.17
C GLY A 112 2.75 -0.51 28.17
#